data_c71cf49cf0675089babfc832105f55f7
#
_entry.id   c71cf49cf0675089babfc832105f55f7
#
_cell.length_a   1.000
_cell.length_b   1.000
_cell.length_c   1.000
_cell.angle_alpha   90.00
_cell.angle_beta   90.00
_cell.angle_gamma   90.00
#
_symmetry.space_group_name_H-M   'P 1'
#
loop_
_entity.id
_entity.type
_entity.pdbx_description
1 polymer ?
#
loop_
_entity_poly.entity_id
_entity_poly.type
_entity_poly.pdbx_seq_one_letter_code
_entity_poly.pdbx_strand_id
1 'polypeptide(L)'
;MKLNLLLLLAFLSTTTIFNLKAQSTFKLKETGYVGALSANATADWTTGWTNFDPKNAVYGAPTDTTTLNGMLSTLTVIGEKDITTTVTLDATKVYLLKGFVVVRSGGKLIIPEGTVIRAQSDLNSTPKNYASLVVERGGKIEITGTSTKPVVITSAKAVGQRERGDWGGLLIAGKAPHNLLDGTTNNNVQMEGFNNVTFDANLAKFGGTDANDNSGIVRYLRLEFGGLAFEVNKEINGLTLGGVGAGTELNHVQVSFANDDSFEWFGGNVNSTHLIAWKGTDDDFDTDNGYSGLNQFGIGVRDSVYYDGTYAAASSPSTSEGFESDNEATGTANVTPYTSAVFSNYTMIGPVPVGAKYADINSVTKAAFRRGARIRRNSSQRIVNSIFMGYRNFVMIDGDSSVRNTNYPSALTLVTPSTAVDVKSKQISFANNLIVNTTSAYTTAGDTTANGLIEVARATGSNAKLTALDAWLRQTGVLANKIDPVAFTAGTVLVEPLASSTAPNFRPVAGSPALSGANFKDNPVLNNLFTDTKEIKAAQVAPIYPNPITNGSLFFGRQVVSYGIFDMSGRLVKHGFDTDQAEINNLTKGLYFVKLDGKVQKLIVQ
;
A
#
# COMPACT_ATOMS: atom_id res chain seq x y z
N MET A 1 79.78 -11.93 -6.78
CA MET A 1 78.73 -12.17 -5.78
C MET A 1 77.48 -11.39 -6.18
N LYS A 2 76.48 -12.06 -6.71
CA LYS A 2 75.24 -11.42 -7.15
C LYS A 2 74.17 -11.69 -6.05
N LEU A 3 73.66 -10.64 -5.46
CA LEU A 3 72.61 -10.69 -4.45
C LEU A 3 71.26 -10.60 -5.18
N ASN A 4 70.48 -11.68 -5.16
CA ASN A 4 69.12 -11.72 -5.69
C ASN A 4 68.16 -11.16 -4.65
N LEU A 5 67.49 -10.04 -5.00
CA LEU A 5 66.40 -9.43 -4.24
C LEU A 5 65.08 -10.07 -4.69
N LEU A 6 64.51 -10.98 -3.89
CA LEU A 6 63.17 -11.49 -4.09
C LEU A 6 62.15 -10.42 -3.63
N LEU A 7 61.43 -9.81 -4.56
CA LEU A 7 60.23 -9.03 -4.25
C LEU A 7 59.05 -10.00 -3.98
N LEU A 8 58.60 -10.03 -2.75
CA LEU A 8 57.37 -10.71 -2.32
C LEU A 8 56.19 -9.76 -2.61
N LEU A 9 55.50 -9.95 -3.73
CA LEU A 9 54.20 -9.29 -3.98
C LEU A 9 53.13 -9.99 -3.17
N ALA A 10 52.75 -9.39 -2.06
CA ALA A 10 51.54 -9.75 -1.35
C ALA A 10 50.31 -9.26 -2.12
N PHE A 11 49.62 -10.12 -2.83
CA PHE A 11 48.28 -9.87 -3.35
C PHE A 11 47.32 -9.81 -2.16
N LEU A 12 46.98 -8.62 -1.69
CA LEU A 12 45.78 -8.42 -0.90
C LEU A 12 44.59 -8.61 -1.83
N SER A 13 44.02 -9.81 -1.86
CA SER A 13 42.68 -10.04 -2.40
C SER A 13 41.67 -9.42 -1.44
N THR A 14 41.27 -8.20 -1.69
CA THR A 14 40.05 -7.64 -1.09
C THR A 14 38.89 -8.41 -1.70
N THR A 15 38.48 -9.47 -1.03
CA THR A 15 37.17 -10.08 -1.25
C THR A 15 36.13 -9.04 -0.83
N THR A 16 35.69 -8.22 -1.76
CA THR A 16 34.44 -7.50 -1.65
C THR A 16 33.34 -8.57 -1.57
N ILE A 17 32.93 -8.87 -0.35
CA ILE A 17 31.71 -9.62 -0.12
C ILE A 17 30.59 -8.72 -0.65
N PHE A 18 30.19 -8.95 -1.90
CA PHE A 18 28.92 -8.48 -2.38
C PHE A 18 27.86 -9.17 -1.51
N ASN A 19 27.38 -8.46 -0.48
CA ASN A 19 26.11 -8.80 0.13
C ASN A 19 25.07 -8.72 -0.97
N LEU A 20 24.78 -9.82 -1.65
CA LEU A 20 23.56 -9.98 -2.41
C LEU A 20 22.42 -9.85 -1.40
N LYS A 21 21.97 -8.60 -1.18
CA LYS A 21 20.72 -8.36 -0.46
C LYS A 21 19.65 -9.09 -1.23
N ALA A 22 18.95 -9.99 -0.59
CA ALA A 22 17.80 -10.65 -1.17
C ALA A 22 16.84 -9.54 -1.63
N GLN A 23 16.73 -9.35 -2.93
CA GLN A 23 15.77 -8.42 -3.51
C GLN A 23 14.38 -8.98 -3.22
N SER A 24 13.45 -8.14 -2.78
CA SER A 24 12.07 -8.55 -2.57
C SER A 24 11.58 -9.38 -3.76
N THR A 25 11.00 -10.54 -3.46
CA THR A 25 10.40 -11.41 -4.48
C THR A 25 9.02 -10.92 -4.91
N PHE A 26 8.54 -9.84 -4.31
CA PHE A 26 7.25 -9.25 -4.65
C PHE A 26 7.23 -8.80 -6.11
N LYS A 27 6.19 -9.18 -6.81
CA LYS A 27 5.92 -8.78 -8.19
C LYS A 27 4.45 -8.45 -8.36
N LEU A 28 4.15 -7.48 -9.19
CA LEU A 28 2.78 -7.20 -9.58
C LEU A 28 2.20 -8.40 -10.35
N LYS A 29 0.95 -8.72 -10.09
CA LYS A 29 0.22 -9.77 -10.80
C LYS A 29 -0.33 -9.20 -12.11
N GLU A 30 -0.01 -9.80 -13.25
CA GLU A 30 -0.61 -9.43 -14.53
C GLU A 30 -2.13 -9.69 -14.52
N THR A 31 -2.91 -8.73 -15.00
CA THR A 31 -4.35 -8.85 -15.21
C THR A 31 -4.71 -8.45 -16.63
N GLY A 32 -5.83 -8.95 -17.17
CA GLY A 32 -6.37 -8.47 -18.44
C GLY A 32 -7.31 -7.28 -18.29
N TYR A 33 -7.69 -6.94 -17.05
CA TYR A 33 -8.67 -5.92 -16.70
C TYR A 33 -8.01 -4.75 -15.95
N VAL A 34 -8.60 -3.58 -16.04
CA VAL A 34 -8.21 -2.39 -15.25
C VAL A 34 -9.07 -2.28 -13.99
N GLY A 35 -8.51 -1.61 -12.96
CA GLY A 35 -9.17 -1.48 -11.66
C GLY A 35 -8.93 -2.64 -10.71
N ALA A 36 -9.50 -2.54 -9.50
CA ALA A 36 -9.21 -3.41 -8.36
C ALA A 36 -9.79 -4.83 -8.48
N LEU A 37 -10.89 -5.00 -9.22
CA LEU A 37 -11.65 -6.25 -9.28
C LEU A 37 -11.92 -6.68 -10.72
N SER A 38 -11.94 -8.00 -10.93
CA SER A 38 -12.47 -8.59 -12.16
C SER A 38 -14.00 -8.67 -12.09
N ALA A 39 -14.64 -9.00 -13.23
CA ALA A 39 -16.08 -9.28 -13.24
C ALA A 39 -16.45 -10.60 -12.52
N ASN A 40 -15.47 -11.45 -12.22
CA ASN A 40 -15.71 -12.75 -11.59
C ASN A 40 -16.06 -12.58 -10.10
N ALA A 41 -17.29 -12.90 -9.73
CA ALA A 41 -17.77 -12.79 -8.35
C ALA A 41 -17.00 -13.67 -7.35
N THR A 42 -16.50 -14.82 -7.78
CA THR A 42 -15.75 -15.73 -6.90
C THR A 42 -14.31 -15.25 -6.63
N ALA A 43 -13.82 -14.29 -7.41
CA ALA A 43 -12.52 -13.66 -7.24
C ALA A 43 -12.61 -12.28 -6.56
N ASP A 44 -13.75 -11.95 -5.96
CA ASP A 44 -13.93 -10.70 -5.22
C ASP A 44 -13.20 -10.79 -3.87
N TRP A 45 -12.03 -10.17 -3.84
CA TRP A 45 -11.17 -10.19 -2.66
C TRP A 45 -11.68 -9.31 -1.49
N THR A 46 -12.74 -8.51 -1.71
CA THR A 46 -13.34 -7.70 -0.64
C THR A 46 -14.28 -8.54 0.24
N THR A 47 -14.73 -9.70 -0.25
CA THR A 47 -15.74 -10.51 0.42
C THR A 47 -15.24 -11.09 1.75
N GLY A 48 -16.08 -11.01 2.77
CA GLY A 48 -15.93 -11.70 4.05
C GLY A 48 -15.16 -10.92 5.13
N TRP A 49 -14.22 -10.08 4.78
CA TRP A 49 -13.39 -9.37 5.75
C TRP A 49 -13.66 -7.87 5.84
N THR A 50 -14.20 -7.24 4.80
CA THR A 50 -14.48 -5.80 4.77
C THR A 50 -15.74 -5.43 5.56
N ASN A 51 -15.80 -4.18 6.00
CA ASN A 51 -17.01 -3.58 6.56
C ASN A 51 -17.16 -2.14 6.07
N PHE A 52 -18.25 -1.85 5.37
CA PHE A 52 -18.55 -0.53 4.82
C PHE A 52 -19.54 0.28 5.68
N ASP A 53 -19.99 -0.28 6.82
CA ASP A 53 -20.80 0.40 7.83
C ASP A 53 -20.26 0.14 9.26
N PRO A 54 -19.00 0.48 9.56
CA PRO A 54 -18.42 0.24 10.87
C PRO A 54 -19.05 1.10 11.98
N LYS A 55 -19.71 2.22 11.64
CA LYS A 55 -20.39 3.07 12.59
C LYS A 55 -21.49 2.31 13.35
N ASN A 56 -22.21 1.44 12.64
CA ASN A 56 -23.31 0.63 13.17
C ASN A 56 -22.90 -0.80 13.55
N ALA A 57 -21.64 -1.17 13.34
CA ALA A 57 -21.16 -2.50 13.66
C ALA A 57 -21.14 -2.78 15.17
N VAL A 58 -21.57 -3.98 15.55
CA VAL A 58 -21.55 -4.43 16.96
C VAL A 58 -20.24 -5.18 17.21
N TYR A 59 -19.38 -4.57 17.99
CA TYR A 59 -18.18 -5.20 18.53
C TYR A 59 -18.42 -5.43 20.04
N GLY A 60 -18.05 -6.59 20.55
CA GLY A 60 -18.24 -6.93 21.96
C GLY A 60 -17.71 -5.86 22.93
N ALA A 61 -18.22 -5.83 24.14
CA ALA A 61 -17.62 -5.02 25.21
C ALA A 61 -16.23 -5.58 25.57
N PRO A 62 -15.27 -4.74 26.00
CA PRO A 62 -13.98 -5.21 26.48
C PRO A 62 -14.15 -6.23 27.61
N THR A 63 -13.58 -7.42 27.42
CA THR A 63 -13.72 -8.54 28.37
C THR A 63 -12.49 -8.69 29.27
N ASP A 64 -11.35 -8.10 28.85
CA ASP A 64 -10.10 -8.09 29.62
C ASP A 64 -9.40 -6.73 29.55
N THR A 65 -10.07 -5.71 30.05
CA THR A 65 -9.49 -4.37 30.13
C THR A 65 -8.28 -4.33 31.05
N THR A 66 -8.18 -5.23 32.02
CA THR A 66 -7.07 -5.30 32.96
C THR A 66 -5.78 -5.72 32.26
N THR A 67 -5.84 -6.69 31.36
CA THR A 67 -4.64 -7.17 30.63
C THR A 67 -4.09 -6.08 29.72
N LEU A 68 -4.90 -5.47 28.86
CA LEU A 68 -4.45 -4.35 28.02
C LEU A 68 -4.19 -3.08 28.83
N ASN A 69 -5.02 -2.76 29.82
CA ASN A 69 -4.72 -1.67 30.75
C ASN A 69 -3.47 -1.97 31.59
N GLY A 70 -3.19 -3.23 31.91
CA GLY A 70 -1.94 -3.67 32.53
C GLY A 70 -0.73 -3.38 31.67
N MET A 71 -0.82 -3.62 30.37
CA MET A 71 0.22 -3.37 29.37
C MET A 71 0.21 -1.93 28.86
N LEU A 72 -0.95 -1.28 28.81
CA LEU A 72 -1.22 -0.04 28.12
C LEU A 72 -1.79 1.04 29.01
N SER A 73 -1.88 0.79 30.33
CA SER A 73 -2.58 1.67 31.23
C SER A 73 -1.91 3.02 31.36
N THR A 74 -2.77 4.00 31.42
CA THR A 74 -2.55 5.37 31.88
C THR A 74 -1.08 5.75 31.90
N LEU A 75 -0.59 6.15 30.74
CA LEU A 75 0.73 6.74 30.62
C LEU A 75 0.77 8.03 31.43
N THR A 76 1.11 7.92 32.70
CA THR A 76 1.73 9.02 33.44
C THR A 76 3.21 9.10 33.10
N VAL A 77 3.81 7.99 32.63
CA VAL A 77 5.20 7.94 32.14
C VAL A 77 5.26 6.96 30.97
N ILE A 78 5.73 7.42 29.82
CA ILE A 78 6.12 6.56 28.70
C ILE A 78 7.28 5.69 29.18
N GLY A 79 7.19 4.40 28.94
CA GLY A 79 8.22 3.44 29.29
C GLY A 79 7.82 2.36 30.29
N GLU A 80 6.83 2.59 31.15
CA GLU A 80 6.44 1.57 32.14
C GLU A 80 5.68 0.38 31.54
N LYS A 81 5.15 0.53 30.31
CA LYS A 81 4.28 -0.50 29.68
C LYS A 81 4.56 -0.70 28.19
N ASP A 82 5.77 -0.39 27.79
CA ASP A 82 6.26 -0.66 26.45
C ASP A 82 6.36 -2.16 26.21
N ILE A 83 6.05 -2.59 25.01
CA ILE A 83 6.22 -3.97 24.56
C ILE A 83 7.66 -4.15 24.14
N THR A 84 8.49 -4.64 25.05
CA THR A 84 9.93 -4.88 24.84
C THR A 84 10.27 -6.35 24.58
N THR A 85 9.30 -7.25 24.76
CA THR A 85 9.39 -8.69 24.52
C THR A 85 8.27 -9.12 23.58
N THR A 86 8.15 -10.42 23.33
CA THR A 86 7.02 -10.94 22.55
C THR A 86 5.77 -11.01 23.41
N VAL A 87 4.71 -10.33 22.95
CA VAL A 87 3.38 -10.36 23.54
C VAL A 87 2.39 -10.87 22.51
N THR A 88 1.57 -11.84 22.87
CA THR A 88 0.49 -12.37 22.03
C THR A 88 -0.86 -12.07 22.68
N LEU A 89 -1.76 -11.44 21.93
CA LEU A 89 -3.12 -11.21 22.39
C LEU A 89 -3.95 -12.48 22.30
N ASP A 90 -4.97 -12.59 23.14
CA ASP A 90 -5.95 -13.67 23.13
C ASP A 90 -7.16 -13.27 22.29
N ALA A 91 -7.36 -13.91 21.13
CA ALA A 91 -8.45 -13.59 20.21
C ALA A 91 -9.88 -13.83 20.78
N THR A 92 -10.01 -14.50 21.92
CA THR A 92 -11.29 -14.68 22.61
C THR A 92 -11.72 -13.46 23.40
N LYS A 93 -10.83 -12.45 23.52
CA LYS A 93 -11.04 -11.24 24.30
C LYS A 93 -11.24 -10.03 23.39
N VAL A 94 -11.99 -9.05 23.89
CA VAL A 94 -12.06 -7.70 23.33
C VAL A 94 -11.23 -6.76 24.18
N TYR A 95 -10.30 -6.07 23.56
CA TYR A 95 -9.34 -5.22 24.26
C TYR A 95 -9.74 -3.75 24.23
N LEU A 96 -9.25 -2.98 25.21
CA LEU A 96 -9.38 -1.54 25.26
C LEU A 96 -7.97 -0.91 25.16
N LEU A 97 -7.71 -0.18 24.08
CA LEU A 97 -6.49 0.58 23.84
C LEU A 97 -6.60 1.97 24.44
N LYS A 98 -5.69 2.34 25.32
CA LYS A 98 -5.58 3.70 25.89
C LYS A 98 -4.14 4.19 25.83
N GLY A 99 -3.94 5.47 25.52
CA GLY A 99 -2.63 6.09 25.41
C GLY A 99 -1.79 5.52 24.27
N PHE A 100 -0.51 5.83 24.28
CA PHE A 100 0.45 5.30 23.31
C PHE A 100 0.90 3.91 23.74
N VAL A 101 0.55 2.93 22.91
CA VAL A 101 1.07 1.57 23.03
C VAL A 101 2.24 1.45 22.10
N VAL A 102 3.43 1.29 22.66
CA VAL A 102 4.66 1.31 21.89
C VAL A 102 5.31 -0.08 21.87
N VAL A 103 5.45 -0.64 20.67
CA VAL A 103 6.27 -1.84 20.46
C VAL A 103 7.71 -1.38 20.22
N ARG A 104 8.54 -1.48 21.23
CA ARG A 104 9.93 -1.00 21.22
C ARG A 104 10.83 -1.88 20.37
N SER A 105 12.00 -1.36 20.04
CA SER A 105 13.04 -2.14 19.35
C SER A 105 13.34 -3.45 20.10
N GLY A 106 13.25 -4.57 19.38
CA GLY A 106 13.38 -5.93 19.94
C GLY A 106 12.06 -6.52 20.47
N GLY A 107 11.04 -5.71 20.72
CA GLY A 107 9.71 -6.17 21.10
C GLY A 107 8.91 -6.68 19.90
N LYS A 108 7.87 -7.47 20.17
CA LYS A 108 6.93 -7.98 19.18
C LYS A 108 5.52 -8.05 19.75
N LEU A 109 4.56 -7.48 19.03
CA LEU A 109 3.13 -7.64 19.31
C LEU A 109 2.50 -8.58 18.28
N ILE A 110 1.89 -9.66 18.74
CA ILE A 110 1.16 -10.62 17.91
C ILE A 110 -0.33 -10.46 18.18
N ILE A 111 -1.09 -10.16 17.11
CA ILE A 111 -2.53 -9.96 17.13
C ILE A 111 -3.16 -11.02 16.22
N PRO A 112 -3.68 -12.12 16.80
CA PRO A 112 -4.26 -13.23 16.05
C PRO A 112 -5.56 -12.88 15.33
N GLU A 113 -5.98 -13.73 14.39
CA GLU A 113 -7.24 -13.61 13.65
C GLU A 113 -8.44 -13.40 14.58
N GLY A 114 -9.36 -12.52 14.18
CA GLY A 114 -10.61 -12.26 14.91
C GLY A 114 -10.45 -11.38 16.15
N THR A 115 -9.24 -10.95 16.51
CA THR A 115 -9.04 -10.04 17.65
C THR A 115 -9.72 -8.70 17.38
N VAL A 116 -10.41 -8.17 18.40
CA VAL A 116 -11.00 -6.84 18.39
C VAL A 116 -10.33 -5.95 19.44
N ILE A 117 -9.85 -4.80 19.00
CA ILE A 117 -9.28 -3.76 19.87
C ILE A 117 -10.13 -2.50 19.74
N ARG A 118 -10.63 -1.98 20.84
CA ARG A 118 -11.41 -0.75 20.92
C ARG A 118 -10.53 0.36 21.49
N ALA A 119 -10.25 1.38 20.71
CA ALA A 119 -9.37 2.48 21.09
C ALA A 119 -10.16 3.64 21.71
N GLN A 120 -9.69 4.14 22.85
CA GLN A 120 -10.32 5.21 23.62
C GLN A 120 -9.33 6.34 23.87
N SER A 121 -9.46 7.43 23.12
CA SER A 121 -8.81 8.70 23.46
C SER A 121 -9.67 9.50 24.43
N ASP A 122 -9.03 10.34 25.25
CA ASP A 122 -9.70 11.31 26.13
C ASP A 122 -8.87 12.61 26.12
N LEU A 123 -9.31 13.56 25.32
CA LEU A 123 -8.64 14.85 25.15
C LEU A 123 -8.97 15.82 26.28
N ASN A 124 -9.91 15.50 27.16
CA ASN A 124 -10.29 16.29 28.32
C ASN A 124 -9.53 15.85 29.59
N SER A 125 -8.87 14.71 29.55
CA SER A 125 -8.05 14.25 30.67
C SER A 125 -6.77 15.08 30.81
N THR A 126 -6.19 15.07 32.04
CA THR A 126 -4.91 15.71 32.30
C THR A 126 -3.94 14.69 32.92
N PRO A 127 -2.88 14.26 32.19
CA PRO A 127 -2.54 14.58 30.80
C PRO A 127 -3.58 14.05 29.79
N LYS A 128 -3.64 14.66 28.60
CA LYS A 128 -4.51 14.18 27.51
C LYS A 128 -4.13 12.75 27.12
N ASN A 129 -5.14 11.93 26.90
CA ASN A 129 -4.96 10.56 26.49
C ASN A 129 -5.20 10.42 24.99
N TYR A 130 -4.15 10.14 24.23
CA TYR A 130 -4.19 9.87 22.79
C TYR A 130 -4.00 8.37 22.57
N ALA A 131 -5.07 7.63 22.27
CA ALA A 131 -4.96 6.22 21.98
C ALA A 131 -4.32 6.01 20.61
N SER A 132 -3.15 5.37 20.56
CA SER A 132 -2.43 5.06 19.31
C SER A 132 -1.57 3.82 19.50
N LEU A 133 -1.39 3.03 18.44
CA LEU A 133 -0.49 1.90 18.41
C LEU A 133 0.73 2.25 17.58
N VAL A 134 1.90 2.24 18.19
CA VAL A 134 3.16 2.65 17.56
C VAL A 134 4.15 1.50 17.57
N VAL A 135 4.65 1.14 16.41
CA VAL A 135 5.75 0.18 16.25
C VAL A 135 7.01 0.98 15.95
N GLU A 136 7.94 0.99 16.91
CA GLU A 136 9.22 1.66 16.72
C GLU A 136 10.13 0.94 15.74
N ARG A 137 11.09 1.67 15.22
CA ARG A 137 12.17 1.14 14.40
C ARG A 137 12.89 -0.02 15.09
N GLY A 138 12.72 -1.23 14.54
CA GLY A 138 13.26 -2.48 15.11
C GLY A 138 12.30 -3.22 16.04
N GLY A 139 11.14 -2.65 16.37
CA GLY A 139 9.97 -3.38 16.87
C GLY A 139 9.28 -4.16 15.76
N LYS A 140 8.40 -5.09 16.11
CA LYS A 140 7.63 -5.89 15.16
C LYS A 140 6.17 -6.00 15.54
N ILE A 141 5.31 -6.00 14.53
CA ILE A 141 3.90 -6.31 14.70
C ILE A 141 3.50 -7.46 13.78
N GLU A 142 2.76 -8.43 14.31
CA GLU A 142 2.21 -9.54 13.52
C GLU A 142 0.69 -9.56 13.66
N ILE A 143 0.00 -8.91 12.73
CA ILE A 143 -1.46 -8.92 12.59
C ILE A 143 -1.81 -9.99 11.57
N THR A 144 -2.41 -11.10 12.03
CA THR A 144 -2.59 -12.30 11.22
C THR A 144 -4.07 -12.65 11.02
N GLY A 145 -4.88 -11.65 10.70
CA GLY A 145 -6.27 -11.85 10.35
C GLY A 145 -6.45 -12.76 9.12
N THR A 146 -7.67 -13.20 8.88
CA THR A 146 -8.09 -14.01 7.74
C THR A 146 -9.31 -13.40 7.05
N SER A 147 -9.65 -13.90 5.87
CA SER A 147 -10.82 -13.43 5.13
C SER A 147 -12.16 -13.67 5.86
N THR A 148 -12.21 -14.56 6.85
CA THR A 148 -13.41 -14.83 7.66
C THR A 148 -13.32 -14.33 9.09
N LYS A 149 -12.11 -13.99 9.54
CA LYS A 149 -11.83 -13.49 10.89
C LYS A 149 -10.79 -12.36 10.82
N PRO A 150 -11.14 -11.20 10.27
CA PRO A 150 -10.24 -10.05 10.26
C PRO A 150 -9.92 -9.58 11.68
N VAL A 151 -8.78 -8.96 11.84
CA VAL A 151 -8.47 -8.17 13.03
C VAL A 151 -9.13 -6.81 12.88
N VAL A 152 -9.69 -6.28 13.96
CA VAL A 152 -10.36 -4.98 13.96
C VAL A 152 -9.78 -4.09 15.05
N ILE A 153 -9.32 -2.90 14.67
CA ILE A 153 -8.98 -1.83 15.61
C ILE A 153 -9.93 -0.68 15.33
N THR A 154 -10.77 -0.33 16.30
CA THR A 154 -11.89 0.59 16.10
C THR A 154 -12.11 1.50 17.31
N SER A 155 -12.98 2.50 17.17
CA SER A 155 -13.38 3.39 18.27
C SER A 155 -14.06 2.65 19.43
N ALA A 156 -13.74 3.05 20.67
CA ALA A 156 -14.39 2.55 21.88
C ALA A 156 -15.79 3.16 22.11
N LYS A 157 -16.19 4.16 21.35
CA LYS A 157 -17.52 4.76 21.46
C LYS A 157 -18.63 3.76 21.15
N ALA A 158 -19.82 4.05 21.61
CA ALA A 158 -21.01 3.21 21.38
C ALA A 158 -21.36 3.12 19.89
N VAL A 159 -22.14 2.11 19.53
CA VAL A 159 -22.72 1.95 18.19
C VAL A 159 -23.48 3.22 17.82
N GLY A 160 -23.27 3.71 16.61
CA GLY A 160 -23.86 4.95 16.10
C GLY A 160 -23.17 6.25 16.56
N GLN A 161 -22.26 6.20 17.56
CA GLN A 161 -21.57 7.37 18.11
C GLN A 161 -20.10 7.47 17.69
N ARG A 162 -19.61 6.52 16.91
CA ARG A 162 -18.23 6.52 16.42
C ARG A 162 -18.06 7.57 15.35
N GLU A 163 -16.95 8.33 15.44
CA GLU A 163 -16.64 9.43 14.53
C GLU A 163 -15.16 9.39 14.14
N ARG A 164 -14.83 10.04 13.05
CA ARG A 164 -13.47 10.26 12.57
C ARG A 164 -12.60 10.88 13.67
N GLY A 165 -11.35 10.45 13.77
CA GLY A 165 -10.44 10.96 14.79
C GLY A 165 -10.75 10.55 16.22
N ASP A 166 -11.52 9.51 16.45
CA ASP A 166 -11.78 9.00 17.79
C ASP A 166 -10.52 8.43 18.47
N TRP A 167 -9.52 8.09 17.70
CA TRP A 167 -8.21 7.65 18.15
C TRP A 167 -7.13 8.00 17.11
N GLY A 168 -5.85 7.86 17.48
CA GLY A 168 -4.75 8.25 16.61
C GLY A 168 -4.68 7.41 15.34
N GLY A 169 -4.25 6.18 15.45
CA GLY A 169 -4.01 5.30 14.32
C GLY A 169 -2.96 4.25 14.62
N LEU A 170 -2.57 3.51 13.58
CA LEU A 170 -1.46 2.57 13.61
C LEU A 170 -0.26 3.18 12.89
N LEU A 171 0.88 3.30 13.60
CA LEU A 171 2.14 3.79 13.04
C LEU A 171 3.19 2.68 13.07
N ILE A 172 3.89 2.50 11.97
CA ILE A 172 4.98 1.51 11.85
C ILE A 172 6.23 2.22 11.33
N ALA A 173 7.29 2.20 12.13
CA ALA A 173 8.59 2.74 11.77
C ALA A 173 9.57 1.61 11.44
N GLY A 174 10.17 1.68 10.25
CA GLY A 174 11.19 0.74 9.77
C GLY A 174 12.55 1.38 9.59
N LYS A 175 13.50 0.61 9.06
CA LYS A 175 14.91 0.96 8.84
C LYS A 175 15.26 1.16 7.37
N ALA A 176 14.27 1.22 6.47
CA ALA A 176 14.51 1.45 5.05
C ALA A 176 14.81 2.93 4.78
N PRO A 177 15.48 3.24 3.65
CA PRO A 177 15.89 4.61 3.32
C PRO A 177 14.69 5.55 3.11
N HIS A 178 14.91 6.82 3.45
CA HIS A 178 14.09 7.97 3.07
C HIS A 178 15.00 9.11 2.59
N ASN A 179 14.42 10.19 2.08
CA ASN A 179 15.16 11.33 1.54
C ASN A 179 15.09 12.61 2.39
N LEU A 180 14.48 12.56 3.56
CA LEU A 180 14.46 13.71 4.47
C LEU A 180 15.87 14.09 4.90
N LEU A 181 16.17 15.37 4.77
CA LEU A 181 17.44 15.97 5.19
C LEU A 181 17.23 16.58 6.58
N ASP A 182 17.61 15.86 7.61
CA ASP A 182 17.59 16.35 8.99
C ASP A 182 18.89 17.10 9.38
N GLY A 183 19.79 17.28 8.40
CA GLY A 183 21.09 17.95 8.57
C GLY A 183 22.16 17.09 9.23
N THR A 184 21.88 15.89 9.72
CA THR A 184 22.83 15.07 10.47
C THR A 184 22.96 13.63 10.00
N THR A 185 21.88 12.89 9.87
CA THR A 185 21.87 11.50 9.36
C THR A 185 20.44 11.09 9.02
N ASN A 186 20.25 10.20 8.05
CA ASN A 186 18.95 9.66 7.62
C ASN A 186 18.19 8.84 8.69
N ASN A 187 18.48 9.00 9.99
CA ASN A 187 17.99 8.11 11.02
C ASN A 187 17.27 8.81 12.19
N ASN A 188 17.10 10.12 12.15
CA ASN A 188 16.60 10.88 13.31
C ASN A 188 15.31 11.66 13.08
N VAL A 189 14.68 11.46 11.92
CA VAL A 189 13.45 12.17 11.59
C VAL A 189 12.26 11.47 12.24
N GLN A 190 11.38 12.22 12.87
CA GLN A 190 10.10 11.74 13.38
C GLN A 190 9.05 11.86 12.27
N MET A 191 8.11 10.90 12.24
CA MET A 191 6.93 11.00 11.37
C MET A 191 6.11 12.24 11.72
N GLU A 192 5.39 12.76 10.78
CA GLU A 192 4.38 13.78 10.96
C GLU A 192 3.44 13.44 12.12
N GLY A 193 2.84 14.43 12.74
CA GLY A 193 2.08 14.25 13.97
C GLY A 193 2.93 14.08 15.23
N PHE A 194 4.15 13.58 15.13
CA PHE A 194 5.07 13.37 16.27
C PHE A 194 6.21 14.40 16.34
N ASN A 195 6.31 15.29 15.37
CA ASN A 195 7.29 16.38 15.37
C ASN A 195 7.12 17.23 16.65
N ASN A 196 8.19 17.31 17.46
CA ASN A 196 8.21 18.01 18.75
C ASN A 196 7.49 17.31 19.93
N VAL A 197 7.17 16.03 19.83
CA VAL A 197 6.81 15.24 21.00
C VAL A 197 8.03 15.15 21.92
N THR A 198 7.99 15.85 23.03
CA THR A 198 9.15 16.01 23.93
C THR A 198 9.25 14.93 24.99
N PHE A 199 8.19 14.20 25.24
CA PHE A 199 8.16 13.17 26.28
C PHE A 199 8.90 11.89 25.90
N ASP A 200 9.05 11.62 24.59
CA ASP A 200 9.90 10.54 24.06
C ASP A 200 10.51 10.97 22.72
N ALA A 201 11.76 11.38 22.78
CA ALA A 201 12.50 11.88 21.61
C ALA A 201 12.76 10.78 20.54
N ASN A 202 12.48 9.51 20.83
CA ASN A 202 12.65 8.39 19.90
C ASN A 202 11.32 7.91 19.31
N LEU A 203 10.20 8.35 19.86
CA LEU A 203 8.88 7.95 19.40
C LEU A 203 8.68 8.33 17.93
N ALA A 204 8.22 7.36 17.14
CA ALA A 204 7.96 7.51 15.72
C ALA A 204 9.17 7.94 14.85
N LYS A 205 10.41 7.81 15.34
CA LYS A 205 11.59 7.95 14.49
C LYS A 205 11.69 6.79 13.52
N PHE A 206 12.01 7.10 12.25
CA PHE A 206 12.08 6.11 11.20
C PHE A 206 13.33 6.26 10.32
N GLY A 207 13.50 5.32 9.42
CA GLY A 207 14.53 5.36 8.40
C GLY A 207 15.85 4.69 8.80
N GLY A 208 16.68 4.53 7.81
CA GLY A 208 17.97 3.87 7.88
C GLY A 208 18.49 3.51 6.49
N THR A 209 19.23 2.41 6.40
CA THR A 209 19.86 1.95 5.14
C THR A 209 19.42 0.56 4.71
N ASP A 210 18.53 -0.07 5.45
CA ASP A 210 18.10 -1.43 5.17
C ASP A 210 16.79 -1.47 4.35
N ALA A 211 16.91 -1.48 3.03
CA ALA A 211 15.76 -1.60 2.14
C ALA A 211 14.95 -2.90 2.31
N ASN A 212 15.51 -3.93 2.94
CA ASN A 212 14.82 -5.18 3.26
C ASN A 212 14.36 -5.25 4.72
N ASP A 213 14.32 -4.12 5.42
CA ASP A 213 13.80 -4.07 6.79
C ASP A 213 12.45 -4.79 6.88
N ASN A 214 12.26 -5.48 7.98
CA ASN A 214 11.06 -6.27 8.25
C ASN A 214 10.46 -5.84 9.59
N SER A 215 9.40 -5.05 9.52
CA SER A 215 8.61 -4.61 10.67
C SER A 215 7.48 -5.58 11.05
N GLY A 216 7.33 -6.69 10.32
CA GLY A 216 6.38 -7.76 10.65
C GLY A 216 5.37 -8.08 9.54
N ILE A 217 4.15 -8.42 9.96
CA ILE A 217 3.05 -8.86 9.08
C ILE A 217 1.80 -8.06 9.44
N VAL A 218 1.15 -7.50 8.42
CA VAL A 218 -0.16 -6.86 8.55
C VAL A 218 -1.07 -7.39 7.46
N ARG A 219 -2.02 -8.24 7.84
CA ARG A 219 -2.97 -8.78 6.87
C ARG A 219 -4.36 -8.97 7.46
N TYR A 220 -5.38 -8.74 6.62
CA TYR A 220 -6.81 -8.77 6.96
C TYR A 220 -7.09 -7.93 8.20
N LEU A 221 -6.70 -6.65 8.12
CA LEU A 221 -6.87 -5.66 9.17
C LEU A 221 -7.92 -4.63 8.77
N ARG A 222 -8.80 -4.27 9.69
CA ARG A 222 -9.63 -3.07 9.61
C ARG A 222 -9.18 -2.06 10.65
N LEU A 223 -8.84 -0.86 10.21
CA LEU A 223 -8.60 0.33 11.03
C LEU A 223 -9.77 1.28 10.83
N GLU A 224 -10.50 1.58 11.88
CA GLU A 224 -11.74 2.33 11.79
C GLU A 224 -11.71 3.54 12.72
N PHE A 225 -12.03 4.75 12.20
CA PHE A 225 -12.13 6.00 12.94
C PHE A 225 -10.81 6.54 13.53
N GLY A 226 -9.68 6.26 12.89
CA GLY A 226 -8.38 6.83 13.20
C GLY A 226 -8.24 8.27 12.69
N GLY A 227 -7.02 8.83 12.79
CA GLY A 227 -6.71 10.15 12.24
C GLY A 227 -6.84 11.28 13.26
N LEU A 228 -6.59 11.03 14.54
CA LEU A 228 -6.67 12.05 15.58
C LEU A 228 -5.50 13.02 15.50
N ALA A 229 -5.80 14.31 15.32
CA ALA A 229 -4.81 15.37 15.41
C ALA A 229 -4.34 15.60 16.86
N PHE A 230 -3.02 15.62 17.09
CA PHE A 230 -2.45 16.04 18.37
C PHE A 230 -2.52 17.54 18.56
N GLU A 231 -2.23 18.26 17.49
CA GLU A 231 -2.22 19.71 17.39
C GLU A 231 -2.71 20.09 15.99
N VAL A 232 -2.95 21.35 15.76
CA VAL A 232 -3.29 21.86 14.42
C VAL A 232 -2.12 21.59 13.47
N ASN A 233 -2.37 20.97 12.34
CA ASN A 233 -1.40 20.51 11.34
C ASN A 233 -0.37 19.49 11.90
N LYS A 234 -0.81 18.62 12.81
CA LYS A 234 -0.06 17.48 13.33
C LYS A 234 -1.01 16.31 13.55
N GLU A 235 -1.47 15.84 12.47
CA GLU A 235 -2.41 14.74 12.36
C GLU A 235 -1.66 13.40 12.41
N ILE A 236 -2.34 12.37 12.89
CA ILE A 236 -1.93 10.97 12.71
C ILE A 236 -2.89 10.37 11.70
N ASN A 237 -2.36 9.67 10.72
CA ASN A 237 -3.16 9.01 9.70
C ASN A 237 -3.83 7.74 10.20
N GLY A 238 -4.72 7.16 9.41
CA GLY A 238 -5.28 5.85 9.71
C GLY A 238 -4.20 4.78 9.83
N LEU A 239 -3.34 4.69 8.81
CA LEU A 239 -2.12 3.87 8.81
C LEU A 239 -0.93 4.70 8.30
N THR A 240 0.04 4.92 9.16
CA THR A 240 1.29 5.64 8.83
C THR A 240 2.47 4.67 8.76
N LEU A 241 3.25 4.73 7.70
CA LEU A 241 4.39 3.85 7.42
C LEU A 241 5.65 4.67 7.15
N GLY A 242 6.53 4.80 8.14
CA GLY A 242 7.80 5.54 8.02
C GLY A 242 8.98 4.60 7.79
N GLY A 243 9.66 4.71 6.64
CA GLY A 243 10.85 3.91 6.35
C GLY A 243 10.65 2.39 6.43
N VAL A 244 9.46 1.89 6.15
CA VAL A 244 9.16 0.46 6.21
C VAL A 244 9.73 -0.23 4.97
N GLY A 245 10.47 -1.32 5.19
CA GLY A 245 11.20 -2.02 4.14
C GLY A 245 10.43 -3.15 3.47
N ALA A 246 10.97 -3.62 2.34
CA ALA A 246 10.37 -4.65 1.49
C ALA A 246 10.27 -6.04 2.13
N GLY A 247 10.87 -6.25 3.30
CA GLY A 247 10.71 -7.48 4.09
C GLY A 247 9.42 -7.54 4.91
N THR A 248 8.68 -6.42 5.00
CA THR A 248 7.39 -6.35 5.71
C THR A 248 6.24 -6.80 4.80
N GLU A 249 5.32 -7.60 5.31
CA GLU A 249 4.08 -7.98 4.62
C GLU A 249 2.97 -6.95 4.92
N LEU A 250 2.38 -6.35 3.88
CA LEU A 250 1.24 -5.46 3.98
C LEU A 250 0.16 -5.88 2.97
N ASN A 251 -0.97 -6.41 3.45
CA ASN A 251 -1.88 -7.15 2.59
C ASN A 251 -3.30 -7.19 3.19
N HIS A 252 -4.33 -6.85 2.41
CA HIS A 252 -5.72 -6.80 2.86
C HIS A 252 -5.91 -5.89 4.09
N VAL A 253 -5.74 -4.59 3.89
CA VAL A 253 -5.96 -3.58 4.93
C VAL A 253 -7.05 -2.62 4.49
N GLN A 254 -8.07 -2.45 5.32
CA GLN A 254 -9.11 -1.45 5.16
C GLN A 254 -8.95 -0.37 6.21
N VAL A 255 -8.81 0.88 5.78
CA VAL A 255 -8.91 2.07 6.62
C VAL A 255 -10.25 2.74 6.34
N SER A 256 -11.04 2.96 7.38
CA SER A 256 -12.39 3.53 7.26
C SER A 256 -12.56 4.73 8.17
N PHE A 257 -13.08 5.82 7.60
CA PHE A 257 -13.38 7.04 8.34
C PHE A 257 -12.17 7.62 9.08
N ALA A 258 -11.02 7.66 8.41
CA ALA A 258 -9.88 8.43 8.90
C ALA A 258 -10.23 9.93 8.92
N ASN A 259 -9.74 10.67 9.93
CA ASN A 259 -9.90 12.13 10.01
C ASN A 259 -8.70 12.87 9.43
N ASP A 260 -7.85 12.20 8.77
CA ASP A 260 -6.71 12.62 7.99
C ASP A 260 -6.53 11.60 6.87
N ASP A 261 -5.31 11.36 6.40
CA ASP A 261 -5.05 10.36 5.37
C ASP A 261 -5.48 8.96 5.80
N SER A 262 -5.95 8.21 4.84
CA SER A 262 -6.22 6.79 5.10
C SER A 262 -4.92 6.01 5.19
N PHE A 263 -4.02 6.19 4.23
CA PHE A 263 -2.71 5.57 4.18
C PHE A 263 -1.66 6.61 3.82
N GLU A 264 -0.59 6.68 4.61
CA GLU A 264 0.54 7.54 4.28
C GLU A 264 1.88 6.82 4.45
N TRP A 265 2.78 7.03 3.47
CA TRP A 265 4.13 6.45 3.43
C TRP A 265 5.20 7.55 3.41
N PHE A 266 6.02 7.59 4.44
CA PHE A 266 7.22 8.43 4.52
C PHE A 266 8.46 7.61 4.18
N GLY A 267 8.91 7.62 2.94
CA GLY A 267 10.05 6.82 2.50
C GLY A 267 9.84 5.32 2.59
N GLY A 268 10.93 4.56 2.51
CA GLY A 268 10.88 3.11 2.49
C GLY A 268 10.44 2.53 1.14
N ASN A 269 10.20 1.22 1.14
CA ASN A 269 9.87 0.48 -0.07
C ASN A 269 9.03 -0.77 0.22
N VAL A 270 8.23 -0.74 1.28
CA VAL A 270 7.28 -1.82 1.55
C VAL A 270 6.31 -1.97 0.39
N ASN A 271 6.04 -3.21 0.00
CA ASN A 271 5.06 -3.51 -1.04
C ASN A 271 3.71 -3.84 -0.40
N SER A 272 2.63 -3.48 -1.09
CA SER A 272 1.29 -3.74 -0.58
C SER A 272 0.33 -4.32 -1.61
N THR A 273 -0.68 -5.06 -1.12
CA THR A 273 -1.79 -5.52 -1.95
C THR A 273 -3.12 -5.41 -1.21
N HIS A 274 -4.21 -5.19 -1.98
CA HIS A 274 -5.58 -5.23 -1.47
C HIS A 274 -5.83 -4.21 -0.35
N LEU A 275 -5.63 -2.94 -0.67
CA LEU A 275 -5.87 -1.83 0.23
C LEU A 275 -7.24 -1.19 -0.02
N ILE A 276 -7.94 -0.77 1.03
CA ILE A 276 -9.20 -0.04 0.92
C ILE A 276 -9.14 1.21 1.78
N ALA A 277 -9.28 2.37 1.15
CA ALA A 277 -9.53 3.65 1.78
C ALA A 277 -11.03 3.97 1.67
N TRP A 278 -11.73 4.02 2.80
CA TRP A 278 -13.17 4.21 2.83
C TRP A 278 -13.55 5.47 3.58
N LYS A 279 -13.87 6.51 2.84
CA LYS A 279 -14.42 7.77 3.34
C LYS A 279 -13.52 8.49 4.36
N GLY A 280 -12.21 8.54 4.10
CA GLY A 280 -11.28 9.44 4.80
C GLY A 280 -11.61 10.92 4.53
N THR A 281 -10.99 11.83 5.25
CA THR A 281 -11.22 13.28 5.08
C THR A 281 -10.13 13.96 4.28
N ASP A 282 -8.88 13.55 4.41
CA ASP A 282 -7.79 14.04 3.56
C ASP A 282 -7.44 13.00 2.48
N ASP A 283 -6.23 12.65 2.19
CA ASP A 283 -5.91 11.80 1.06
C ASP A 283 -6.25 10.31 1.30
N ASP A 284 -6.58 9.59 0.21
CA ASP A 284 -6.78 8.14 0.33
C ASP A 284 -5.43 7.42 0.43
N PHE A 285 -4.45 7.86 -0.39
CA PHE A 285 -3.11 7.28 -0.48
C PHE A 285 -2.09 8.39 -0.68
N ASP A 286 -1.37 8.79 0.37
CA ASP A 286 -0.29 9.76 0.28
C ASP A 286 1.09 9.11 0.34
N THR A 287 2.02 9.61 -0.47
CA THR A 287 3.38 9.11 -0.58
C THR A 287 4.37 10.26 -0.54
N ASP A 288 5.31 10.21 0.40
CA ASP A 288 6.30 11.25 0.58
C ASP A 288 7.70 10.68 0.84
N ASN A 289 8.67 11.56 0.85
CA ASN A 289 10.03 11.36 1.37
C ASN A 289 10.78 10.16 0.80
N GLY A 290 10.54 9.85 -0.48
CA GLY A 290 11.28 8.81 -1.19
C GLY A 290 10.67 7.42 -1.14
N TYR A 291 9.38 7.30 -0.83
CA TYR A 291 8.68 6.01 -0.92
C TYR A 291 8.72 5.44 -2.34
N SER A 292 9.05 4.15 -2.46
CA SER A 292 9.28 3.50 -3.77
C SER A 292 8.71 2.07 -3.86
N GLY A 293 7.71 1.74 -3.07
CA GLY A 293 7.07 0.42 -3.05
C GLY A 293 6.19 0.14 -4.27
N LEU A 294 5.89 -1.15 -4.46
CA LEU A 294 4.94 -1.65 -5.45
C LEU A 294 3.61 -1.96 -4.77
N ASN A 295 2.53 -1.37 -5.27
CA ASN A 295 1.20 -1.49 -4.67
C ASN A 295 0.21 -1.98 -5.73
N GLN A 296 -0.59 -3.00 -5.39
CA GLN A 296 -1.56 -3.53 -6.35
C GLN A 296 -2.90 -3.87 -5.69
N PHE A 297 -3.99 -3.66 -6.43
CA PHE A 297 -5.36 -3.90 -6.01
C PHE A 297 -5.76 -3.01 -4.83
N GLY A 298 -6.14 -1.78 -5.13
CA GLY A 298 -6.64 -0.84 -4.14
C GLY A 298 -8.01 -0.29 -4.52
N ILE A 299 -8.76 0.14 -3.50
CA ILE A 299 -10.04 0.82 -3.65
C ILE A 299 -10.00 2.08 -2.78
N GLY A 300 -10.27 3.25 -3.39
CA GLY A 300 -10.49 4.50 -2.69
C GLY A 300 -11.90 5.00 -2.96
N VAL A 301 -12.66 5.34 -1.92
CA VAL A 301 -14.02 5.87 -2.06
C VAL A 301 -14.20 7.09 -1.17
N ARG A 302 -14.53 8.21 -1.81
CA ARG A 302 -14.77 9.50 -1.15
C ARG A 302 -16.23 9.69 -0.79
N ASP A 303 -16.46 10.35 0.32
CA ASP A 303 -17.79 10.85 0.69
C ASP A 303 -18.04 12.23 0.04
N SER A 304 -19.27 12.50 -0.37
CA SER A 304 -19.65 13.80 -0.93
C SER A 304 -19.87 14.89 0.14
N VAL A 305 -19.82 14.55 1.41
CA VAL A 305 -20.20 15.43 2.54
C VAL A 305 -19.01 15.77 3.43
N TYR A 306 -18.13 14.82 3.69
CA TYR A 306 -17.01 14.97 4.62
C TYR A 306 -15.70 15.27 3.88
N TYR A 307 -14.96 16.25 4.38
CA TYR A 307 -13.68 16.72 3.88
C TYR A 307 -12.84 17.17 5.08
N ASP A 308 -11.55 17.37 4.91
CA ASP A 308 -10.72 17.96 5.95
C ASP A 308 -11.17 19.39 6.28
N GLY A 309 -11.70 19.56 7.49
CA GLY A 309 -12.28 20.82 7.97
C GLY A 309 -11.25 21.88 8.35
N THR A 310 -9.96 21.54 8.47
CA THR A 310 -8.90 22.49 8.83
C THR A 310 -8.67 23.48 7.69
N TYR A 311 -9.02 23.12 6.47
CA TYR A 311 -8.79 23.89 5.24
C TYR A 311 -9.88 24.88 4.86
N ALA A 312 -11.08 24.76 5.41
CA ALA A 312 -12.17 25.70 5.09
C ALA A 312 -11.86 27.15 5.50
N ALA A 313 -10.89 27.37 6.40
CA ALA A 313 -10.49 28.67 6.93
C ALA A 313 -9.16 29.21 6.36
N ALA A 314 -8.40 28.43 5.60
CA ALA A 314 -7.08 28.84 5.15
C ALA A 314 -7.14 29.61 3.81
N SER A 315 -6.29 30.61 3.65
CA SER A 315 -6.13 31.39 2.41
C SER A 315 -5.49 30.58 1.26
N SER A 316 -4.98 29.39 1.55
CA SER A 316 -4.44 28.43 0.58
C SER A 316 -4.79 27.03 1.09
N PRO A 317 -5.96 26.53 0.80
CA PRO A 317 -6.35 25.19 1.24
C PRO A 317 -5.46 24.13 0.58
N SER A 318 -4.87 23.26 1.37
CA SER A 318 -4.57 21.91 0.90
C SER A 318 -5.87 21.31 0.37
N THR A 319 -5.80 20.35 -0.45
CA THR A 319 -6.98 19.71 -1.01
C THR A 319 -6.82 18.22 -0.84
N SER A 320 -7.90 17.57 -0.43
CA SER A 320 -7.96 16.14 -0.28
C SER A 320 -8.01 15.45 -1.64
N GLU A 321 -7.18 14.47 -1.84
CA GLU A 321 -7.00 13.82 -3.15
C GLU A 321 -7.27 12.30 -3.05
N GLY A 322 -7.40 11.64 -4.19
CA GLY A 322 -7.34 10.18 -4.23
C GLY A 322 -5.92 9.67 -3.96
N PHE A 323 -4.95 10.34 -4.60
CA PHE A 323 -3.52 10.18 -4.34
C PHE A 323 -2.88 11.55 -4.20
N GLU A 324 -2.08 11.73 -3.15
CA GLU A 324 -1.07 12.79 -3.15
C GLU A 324 0.33 12.18 -3.29
N SER A 325 1.29 12.92 -3.84
CA SER A 325 2.66 12.44 -3.94
C SER A 325 3.66 13.58 -3.94
N ASP A 326 4.48 13.61 -2.91
CA ASP A 326 5.59 14.54 -2.74
C ASP A 326 6.94 13.81 -2.75
N ASN A 327 8.00 14.45 -3.23
CA ASN A 327 9.34 13.90 -3.09
C ASN A 327 10.02 14.42 -1.82
N GLU A 328 9.94 15.73 -1.58
CA GLU A 328 10.46 16.38 -0.39
C GLU A 328 9.83 17.77 -0.22
N ALA A 329 9.92 18.35 0.96
CA ALA A 329 9.16 19.53 1.35
C ALA A 329 9.29 20.76 0.43
N THR A 330 10.45 20.96 -0.24
CA THR A 330 10.68 22.14 -1.08
C THR A 330 10.39 21.92 -2.56
N GLY A 331 10.38 20.68 -3.04
CA GLY A 331 10.21 20.33 -4.45
C GLY A 331 11.40 20.70 -5.34
N THR A 332 12.49 21.14 -4.77
CA THR A 332 13.65 21.67 -5.50
C THR A 332 14.89 20.80 -5.40
N ALA A 333 15.03 20.04 -4.35
CA ALA A 333 16.20 19.21 -4.11
C ALA A 333 16.17 17.92 -4.94
N ASN A 334 17.33 17.53 -5.46
CA ASN A 334 17.54 16.23 -6.08
C ASN A 334 18.00 15.21 -5.05
N VAL A 335 17.16 14.99 -4.05
CA VAL A 335 17.42 14.05 -2.97
C VAL A 335 16.94 12.66 -3.33
N THR A 336 17.64 11.65 -2.88
CA THR A 336 17.33 10.24 -3.13
C THR A 336 17.19 9.47 -1.82
N PRO A 337 16.35 8.42 -1.81
CA PRO A 337 15.55 7.87 -2.91
C PRO A 337 14.47 8.86 -3.35
N TYR A 338 14.06 8.80 -4.63
CA TYR A 338 12.90 9.57 -5.09
C TYR A 338 11.61 8.86 -4.72
N THR A 339 10.59 9.65 -4.38
CA THR A 339 9.23 9.13 -4.32
C THR A 339 8.82 8.68 -5.71
N SER A 340 8.70 7.38 -5.88
CA SER A 340 8.54 6.73 -7.18
C SER A 340 7.68 5.46 -7.08
N ALA A 341 6.75 5.46 -6.16
CA ALA A 341 5.82 4.35 -5.94
C ALA A 341 5.07 3.97 -7.21
N VAL A 342 4.73 2.70 -7.32
CA VAL A 342 3.89 2.17 -8.39
C VAL A 342 2.57 1.70 -7.78
N PHE A 343 1.47 2.22 -8.28
CA PHE A 343 0.11 1.78 -7.98
C PHE A 343 -0.52 1.18 -9.24
N SER A 344 -0.93 -0.07 -9.18
CA SER A 344 -1.54 -0.78 -10.30
C SER A 344 -2.87 -1.40 -9.91
N ASN A 345 -3.86 -1.35 -10.80
CA ASN A 345 -5.17 -1.95 -10.55
C ASN A 345 -5.90 -1.33 -9.33
N TYR A 346 -5.95 -0.01 -9.27
CA TYR A 346 -6.75 0.72 -8.30
C TYR A 346 -8.10 1.12 -8.88
N THR A 347 -9.13 1.18 -8.02
CA THR A 347 -10.45 1.72 -8.34
C THR A 347 -10.72 2.89 -7.42
N MET A 348 -10.69 4.09 -7.98
CA MET A 348 -10.81 5.35 -7.26
C MET A 348 -12.14 6.01 -7.59
N ILE A 349 -12.95 6.28 -6.56
CA ILE A 349 -14.29 6.85 -6.68
C ILE A 349 -14.31 8.17 -5.93
N GLY A 350 -14.41 9.24 -6.67
CA GLY A 350 -14.44 10.62 -6.19
C GLY A 350 -15.78 10.99 -5.54
N PRO A 351 -15.88 12.22 -5.05
CA PRO A 351 -17.04 12.69 -4.27
C PRO A 351 -18.29 12.94 -5.10
N VAL A 352 -18.20 12.95 -6.44
CA VAL A 352 -19.37 13.17 -7.30
C VAL A 352 -20.18 11.88 -7.37
N PRO A 353 -21.44 11.87 -6.90
CA PRO A 353 -22.28 10.69 -7.00
C PRO A 353 -22.50 10.27 -8.46
N VAL A 354 -22.62 8.98 -8.69
CA VAL A 354 -22.88 8.43 -10.02
C VAL A 354 -24.16 9.04 -10.61
N GLY A 355 -24.08 9.56 -11.82
CA GLY A 355 -25.19 10.24 -12.51
C GLY A 355 -25.38 11.70 -12.12
N ALA A 356 -24.68 12.19 -11.11
CA ALA A 356 -24.69 13.61 -10.73
C ALA A 356 -23.61 14.41 -11.52
N LYS A 357 -23.66 15.72 -11.39
CA LYS A 357 -22.65 16.63 -11.90
C LYS A 357 -21.83 17.20 -10.74
N TYR A 358 -20.59 17.55 -11.00
CA TYR A 358 -19.76 18.26 -10.01
C TYR A 358 -20.46 19.52 -9.45
N ALA A 359 -21.29 20.18 -10.27
CA ALA A 359 -22.09 21.33 -9.84
C ALA A 359 -23.08 21.01 -8.71
N ASP A 360 -23.50 19.77 -8.58
CA ASP A 360 -24.56 19.33 -7.66
C ASP A 360 -24.03 19.02 -6.25
N ILE A 361 -22.72 18.87 -6.08
CA ILE A 361 -22.14 18.64 -4.76
C ILE A 361 -21.96 19.95 -3.97
N ASN A 362 -21.88 19.85 -2.66
CA ASN A 362 -21.70 20.99 -1.76
C ASN A 362 -20.49 21.84 -2.16
N SER A 363 -20.61 23.18 -2.07
CA SER A 363 -19.56 24.11 -2.49
C SER A 363 -18.25 23.95 -1.72
N VAL A 364 -18.31 23.57 -0.46
CA VAL A 364 -17.12 23.35 0.37
C VAL A 364 -16.43 22.04 -0.03
N THR A 365 -17.21 20.96 -0.21
CA THR A 365 -16.69 19.69 -0.72
C THR A 365 -16.05 19.86 -2.11
N LYS A 366 -16.62 20.72 -2.98
CA LYS A 366 -16.00 21.08 -4.27
C LYS A 366 -14.64 21.75 -4.13
N ALA A 367 -14.46 22.55 -3.10
CA ALA A 367 -13.20 23.24 -2.85
C ALA A 367 -12.14 22.29 -2.28
N ALA A 368 -12.56 21.32 -1.46
CA ALA A 368 -11.69 20.37 -0.80
C ALA A 368 -11.31 19.18 -1.70
N PHE A 369 -12.29 18.45 -2.23
CA PHE A 369 -12.02 17.25 -3.07
C PHE A 369 -12.03 17.57 -4.55
N ARG A 370 -10.88 17.62 -5.18
CA ARG A 370 -10.78 18.09 -6.57
C ARG A 370 -10.25 17.04 -7.53
N ARG A 371 -9.30 16.22 -7.13
CA ARG A 371 -8.50 15.43 -8.07
C ARG A 371 -8.43 13.96 -7.68
N GLY A 372 -8.31 13.11 -8.68
CA GLY A 372 -7.99 11.72 -8.49
C GLY A 372 -6.54 11.50 -8.06
N ALA A 373 -5.63 12.39 -8.49
CA ALA A 373 -4.24 12.41 -8.07
C ALA A 373 -3.64 13.81 -8.10
N ARG A 374 -2.69 14.11 -7.21
CA ARG A 374 -1.86 15.30 -7.23
C ARG A 374 -0.40 14.90 -7.11
N ILE A 375 0.39 15.25 -8.11
CA ILE A 375 1.83 14.96 -8.14
C ILE A 375 2.58 16.26 -8.05
N ARG A 376 3.32 16.46 -6.98
CA ARG A 376 4.00 17.71 -6.67
C ARG A 376 5.44 17.50 -6.19
N ARG A 377 6.13 18.59 -5.95
CA ARG A 377 7.43 18.62 -5.27
C ARG A 377 8.46 17.61 -5.81
N ASN A 378 8.52 17.47 -7.14
CA ASN A 378 9.50 16.61 -7.82
C ASN A 378 9.27 15.08 -7.65
N SER A 379 8.07 14.65 -7.26
CA SER A 379 7.70 13.23 -7.21
C SER A 379 7.67 12.59 -8.61
N SER A 380 7.77 11.28 -8.65
CA SER A 380 7.79 10.43 -9.84
C SER A 380 6.82 9.26 -9.75
N GLN A 381 5.73 9.44 -9.06
CA GLN A 381 4.72 8.40 -8.85
C GLN A 381 4.12 7.87 -10.16
N ARG A 382 3.76 6.61 -10.17
CA ARG A 382 3.22 5.91 -11.33
C ARG A 382 1.91 5.23 -10.95
N ILE A 383 0.83 5.58 -11.68
CA ILE A 383 -0.51 5.00 -11.47
C ILE A 383 -0.97 4.41 -12.79
N VAL A 384 -1.17 3.10 -12.83
CA VAL A 384 -1.40 2.35 -14.06
C VAL A 384 -2.52 1.33 -13.91
N ASN A 385 -3.13 0.93 -15.03
CA ASN A 385 -4.16 -0.11 -15.07
C ASN A 385 -5.32 0.13 -14.08
N SER A 386 -5.65 1.39 -13.81
CA SER A 386 -6.56 1.79 -12.73
C SER A 386 -7.82 2.47 -13.27
N ILE A 387 -8.87 2.54 -12.44
CA ILE A 387 -10.12 3.23 -12.74
C ILE A 387 -10.18 4.49 -11.89
N PHE A 388 -10.51 5.61 -12.53
CA PHE A 388 -10.85 6.86 -11.85
C PHE A 388 -12.21 7.35 -12.31
N MET A 389 -13.11 7.62 -11.37
CA MET A 389 -14.44 8.12 -11.69
C MET A 389 -14.95 9.05 -10.59
N GLY A 390 -15.74 10.06 -10.99
CA GLY A 390 -16.36 10.97 -10.05
C GLY A 390 -15.47 12.05 -9.46
N TYR A 391 -14.32 12.36 -10.04
CA TYR A 391 -13.45 13.48 -9.66
C TYR A 391 -13.67 14.69 -10.58
N ARG A 392 -13.43 15.90 -10.06
CA ARG A 392 -13.41 17.11 -10.89
C ARG A 392 -12.33 17.03 -11.97
N ASN A 393 -11.12 16.70 -11.56
CA ASN A 393 -9.98 16.47 -12.43
C ASN A 393 -9.39 15.10 -12.17
N PHE A 394 -8.87 14.44 -13.20
CA PHE A 394 -8.17 13.17 -13.01
C PHE A 394 -6.86 13.41 -12.26
N VAL A 395 -6.03 14.35 -12.73
CA VAL A 395 -4.73 14.60 -12.11
C VAL A 395 -4.36 16.08 -12.13
N MET A 396 -3.62 16.50 -11.08
CA MET A 396 -2.86 17.75 -11.09
C MET A 396 -1.36 17.41 -11.18
N ILE A 397 -0.67 18.06 -12.13
CA ILE A 397 0.80 18.08 -12.17
C ILE A 397 1.23 19.44 -11.62
N ASP A 398 1.73 19.43 -10.39
CA ASP A 398 2.00 20.64 -9.62
C ASP A 398 3.49 20.99 -9.61
N GLY A 399 3.79 22.16 -10.16
CA GLY A 399 5.14 22.70 -10.23
C GLY A 399 5.99 22.19 -11.40
N ASP A 400 7.01 22.99 -11.76
CA ASP A 400 7.88 22.74 -12.92
C ASP A 400 8.71 21.46 -12.80
N SER A 401 9.09 21.08 -11.60
CA SER A 401 9.83 19.83 -11.36
C SER A 401 8.97 18.61 -11.70
N SER A 402 7.70 18.60 -11.30
CA SER A 402 6.75 17.53 -11.63
C SER A 402 6.44 17.51 -13.13
N VAL A 403 6.31 18.68 -13.77
CA VAL A 403 6.18 18.77 -15.24
C VAL A 403 7.38 18.16 -15.96
N ARG A 404 8.61 18.43 -15.49
CA ARG A 404 9.83 17.78 -16.06
C ARG A 404 9.77 16.26 -15.94
N ASN A 405 9.28 15.75 -14.82
CA ASN A 405 9.22 14.31 -14.58
C ASN A 405 8.19 13.58 -15.46
N THR A 406 7.35 14.28 -16.22
CA THR A 406 6.53 13.65 -17.27
C THR A 406 7.37 13.18 -18.46
N ASN A 407 8.56 13.73 -18.64
CA ASN A 407 9.44 13.50 -19.77
C ASN A 407 8.75 13.71 -21.14
N TYR A 408 7.73 14.55 -21.20
CA TYR A 408 6.99 14.82 -22.43
C TYR A 408 7.62 15.99 -23.18
N PRO A 409 8.13 15.80 -24.42
CA PRO A 409 8.93 16.82 -25.11
C PRO A 409 8.29 18.20 -25.19
N SER A 410 7.00 18.27 -25.53
CA SER A 410 6.29 19.55 -25.64
C SER A 410 6.10 20.26 -24.28
N ALA A 411 6.00 19.52 -23.18
CA ALA A 411 5.92 20.09 -21.84
C ALA A 411 7.30 20.55 -21.34
N LEU A 412 8.36 19.84 -21.70
CA LEU A 412 9.75 20.18 -21.33
C LEU A 412 10.19 21.55 -21.86
N THR A 413 9.67 22.00 -23.00
CA THR A 413 9.97 23.33 -23.55
C THR A 413 9.35 24.47 -22.75
N LEU A 414 8.42 24.19 -21.85
CA LEU A 414 7.63 25.16 -21.08
C LEU A 414 8.13 25.35 -19.65
N VAL A 415 9.21 24.67 -19.28
CA VAL A 415 9.78 24.71 -17.93
C VAL A 415 11.28 24.95 -17.98
N THR A 416 11.84 25.54 -16.93
CA THR A 416 13.28 25.77 -16.84
C THR A 416 14.00 24.42 -16.88
N PRO A 417 15.01 24.25 -17.75
CA PRO A 417 15.83 23.04 -17.74
C PRO A 417 16.47 22.80 -16.37
N SER A 418 16.48 21.56 -15.93
CA SER A 418 17.22 21.16 -14.73
C SER A 418 18.61 20.68 -15.14
N THR A 419 19.63 21.04 -14.37
CA THR A 419 20.98 20.48 -14.49
C THR A 419 21.07 19.05 -13.92
N ALA A 420 20.02 18.57 -13.27
CA ALA A 420 19.97 17.25 -12.68
C ALA A 420 19.62 16.20 -13.72
N VAL A 421 20.51 15.28 -13.91
CA VAL A 421 20.42 14.22 -14.91
C VAL A 421 20.05 12.92 -14.22
N ASP A 422 18.84 12.51 -14.30
CA ASP A 422 18.42 11.14 -14.57
C ASP A 422 16.89 11.06 -14.76
N VAL A 423 16.50 11.29 -15.99
CA VAL A 423 15.09 11.39 -16.38
C VAL A 423 14.38 10.04 -16.34
N LYS A 424 15.11 8.93 -16.47
CA LYS A 424 14.47 7.60 -16.55
C LYS A 424 13.97 7.09 -15.21
N SER A 425 14.70 7.33 -14.13
CA SER A 425 14.28 6.90 -12.78
C SER A 425 13.19 7.78 -12.18
N LYS A 426 12.96 8.98 -12.77
CA LYS A 426 12.01 9.99 -12.30
C LYS A 426 10.75 10.12 -13.15
N GLN A 427 10.45 9.18 -14.02
CA GLN A 427 9.32 9.33 -14.91
C GLN A 427 7.98 9.09 -14.22
N ILE A 428 7.13 10.11 -14.16
CA ILE A 428 5.71 9.99 -13.87
C ILE A 428 5.06 9.17 -14.99
N SER A 429 4.17 8.26 -14.62
CA SER A 429 3.40 7.51 -15.60
C SER A 429 1.95 7.32 -15.16
N PHE A 430 1.04 7.70 -16.05
CA PHE A 430 -0.39 7.39 -15.95
C PHE A 430 -0.78 6.62 -17.20
N ALA A 431 -0.69 5.29 -17.16
CA ALA A 431 -0.87 4.46 -18.33
C ALA A 431 -1.96 3.42 -18.16
N ASN A 432 -2.71 3.16 -19.24
CA ASN A 432 -3.75 2.15 -19.31
C ASN A 432 -4.86 2.34 -18.25
N ASN A 433 -5.10 3.59 -17.83
CA ASN A 433 -6.17 3.90 -16.89
C ASN A 433 -7.50 4.10 -17.63
N LEU A 434 -8.59 3.75 -16.95
CA LEU A 434 -9.95 4.11 -17.33
C LEU A 434 -10.37 5.34 -16.52
N ILE A 435 -10.60 6.44 -17.21
CA ILE A 435 -10.93 7.72 -16.60
C ILE A 435 -12.33 8.10 -17.07
N VAL A 436 -13.26 8.24 -16.12
CA VAL A 436 -14.67 8.53 -16.41
C VAL A 436 -15.13 9.74 -15.61
N ASN A 437 -15.95 10.57 -16.23
CA ASN A 437 -16.48 11.79 -15.61
C ASN A 437 -15.46 12.96 -15.55
N THR A 438 -14.65 13.08 -16.58
CA THR A 438 -13.67 14.17 -16.75
C THR A 438 -14.11 15.19 -17.79
N THR A 439 -15.42 15.27 -18.08
CA THR A 439 -15.97 16.12 -19.15
C THR A 439 -15.91 17.60 -18.79
N SER A 440 -16.00 18.46 -19.79
CA SER A 440 -16.06 19.93 -19.66
C SER A 440 -17.16 20.45 -18.73
N ALA A 441 -18.12 19.61 -18.32
CA ALA A 441 -19.12 19.95 -17.31
C ALA A 441 -18.53 20.30 -15.93
N TYR A 442 -17.29 19.96 -15.69
CA TYR A 442 -16.56 20.23 -14.44
C TYR A 442 -15.62 21.44 -14.53
N THR A 443 -15.42 22.00 -15.70
CA THR A 443 -14.59 23.21 -15.82
C THR A 443 -15.41 24.42 -15.36
N THR A 444 -14.81 25.25 -14.51
CA THR A 444 -15.35 26.58 -14.21
C THR A 444 -15.10 27.48 -15.42
N ALA A 445 -16.14 28.17 -15.90
CA ALA A 445 -15.97 29.14 -16.98
C ALA A 445 -14.85 30.13 -16.62
N GLY A 446 -13.85 30.25 -17.48
CA GLY A 446 -12.68 31.10 -17.27
C GLY A 446 -11.53 30.48 -16.49
N ASP A 447 -11.60 29.23 -16.06
CA ASP A 447 -10.45 28.52 -15.50
C ASP A 447 -9.47 28.12 -16.61
N THR A 448 -8.34 28.82 -16.68
CA THR A 448 -7.29 28.59 -17.68
C THR A 448 -6.21 27.62 -17.23
N THR A 449 -6.34 27.05 -16.04
CA THR A 449 -5.35 26.15 -15.43
C THR A 449 -5.82 24.73 -15.32
N ALA A 450 -7.07 24.44 -15.64
CA ALA A 450 -7.67 23.12 -15.54
C ALA A 450 -8.66 22.85 -16.68
N ASN A 451 -8.79 21.59 -17.03
CA ASN A 451 -9.91 21.02 -17.77
C ASN A 451 -10.43 19.80 -17.01
N GLY A 452 -11.43 19.08 -17.49
CA GLY A 452 -11.95 17.91 -16.78
C GLY A 452 -10.95 16.77 -16.61
N LEU A 453 -9.81 16.78 -17.30
CA LEU A 453 -8.78 15.74 -17.23
C LEU A 453 -7.61 16.15 -16.34
N ILE A 454 -7.06 17.33 -16.56
CA ILE A 454 -5.82 17.76 -15.92
C ILE A 454 -5.91 19.18 -15.36
N GLU A 455 -5.20 19.41 -14.29
CA GLU A 455 -4.96 20.72 -13.68
C GLU A 455 -3.44 20.96 -13.58
N VAL A 456 -3.02 22.22 -13.70
CA VAL A 456 -1.65 22.66 -13.50
C VAL A 456 -1.60 23.78 -12.48
N ALA A 457 -0.46 23.95 -11.80
CA ALA A 457 -0.28 25.07 -10.88
C ALA A 457 -0.47 26.41 -11.59
N ARG A 458 -1.11 27.35 -10.90
CA ARG A 458 -1.30 28.72 -11.40
C ARG A 458 0.04 29.45 -11.44
N ALA A 459 0.58 29.62 -12.65
CA ALA A 459 1.83 30.32 -12.90
C ALA A 459 1.85 30.86 -14.34
N THR A 460 2.85 31.65 -14.67
CA THR A 460 3.09 32.09 -16.04
C THR A 460 3.20 30.89 -16.97
N GLY A 461 2.47 30.93 -18.10
CA GLY A 461 2.46 29.84 -19.06
C GLY A 461 1.55 28.65 -18.72
N SER A 462 0.67 28.76 -17.71
CA SER A 462 -0.23 27.67 -17.29
C SER A 462 -1.07 27.12 -18.45
N ASN A 463 -1.61 27.95 -19.34
CA ASN A 463 -2.39 27.47 -20.48
C ASN A 463 -1.57 26.59 -21.44
N ALA A 464 -0.33 26.97 -21.74
CA ALA A 464 0.54 26.19 -22.61
C ALA A 464 0.89 24.84 -21.93
N LYS A 465 1.19 24.85 -20.64
CA LYS A 465 1.44 23.64 -19.84
C LYS A 465 0.21 22.74 -19.81
N LEU A 466 -0.97 23.31 -19.57
CA LEU A 466 -2.24 22.56 -19.59
C LEU A 466 -2.46 21.86 -20.93
N THR A 467 -2.28 22.58 -22.04
CA THR A 467 -2.44 22.02 -23.40
C THR A 467 -1.43 20.90 -23.67
N ALA A 468 -0.16 21.11 -23.31
CA ALA A 468 0.87 20.10 -23.50
C ALA A 468 0.62 18.84 -22.68
N LEU A 469 0.24 18.98 -21.41
CA LEU A 469 0.01 17.86 -20.52
C LEU A 469 -1.32 17.15 -20.81
N ASP A 470 -2.34 17.84 -21.30
CA ASP A 470 -3.56 17.18 -21.81
C ASP A 470 -3.21 16.29 -23.02
N ALA A 471 -2.41 16.80 -23.95
CA ALA A 471 -1.93 16.00 -25.09
C ALA A 471 -1.05 14.82 -24.65
N TRP A 472 -0.26 14.99 -23.60
CA TRP A 472 0.52 13.90 -23.00
C TRP A 472 -0.38 12.77 -22.49
N LEU A 473 -1.39 13.06 -21.68
CA LEU A 473 -2.30 12.06 -21.12
C LEU A 473 -3.13 11.34 -22.19
N ARG A 474 -3.38 11.99 -23.35
CA ARG A 474 -4.15 11.42 -24.48
C ARG A 474 -3.30 10.63 -25.47
N GLN A 475 -2.03 10.40 -25.19
CA GLN A 475 -1.17 9.58 -26.06
C GLN A 475 -1.71 8.14 -26.17
N THR A 476 -2.06 7.74 -27.38
CA THR A 476 -2.68 6.43 -27.65
C THR A 476 -1.70 5.26 -27.65
N GLY A 477 -0.41 5.50 -27.87
CA GLY A 477 0.62 4.46 -27.96
C GLY A 477 1.24 4.11 -26.62
N VAL A 478 1.79 5.11 -25.91
CA VAL A 478 2.60 4.88 -24.69
C VAL A 478 1.73 4.83 -23.44
N LEU A 479 0.80 5.79 -23.28
CA LEU A 479 -0.04 5.86 -22.09
C LEU A 479 -1.36 5.09 -22.27
N ALA A 480 -1.95 5.13 -23.46
CA ALA A 480 -3.14 4.34 -23.85
C ALA A 480 -4.31 4.42 -22.83
N ASN A 481 -4.50 5.59 -22.18
CA ASN A 481 -5.62 5.81 -21.28
C ASN A 481 -6.95 5.82 -22.04
N LYS A 482 -7.98 5.21 -21.46
CA LYS A 482 -9.37 5.31 -21.94
C LYS A 482 -10.03 6.47 -21.21
N ILE A 483 -10.26 7.59 -21.91
CA ILE A 483 -10.79 8.82 -21.34
C ILE A 483 -12.24 8.99 -21.79
N ASP A 484 -13.16 9.03 -20.83
CA ASP A 484 -14.61 9.16 -21.02
C ASP A 484 -15.19 8.25 -22.13
N PRO A 485 -14.85 6.94 -22.16
CA PRO A 485 -15.34 6.04 -23.22
C PRO A 485 -16.83 5.73 -23.06
N VAL A 486 -17.40 6.00 -21.88
CA VAL A 486 -18.82 5.82 -21.52
C VAL A 486 -19.29 6.96 -20.63
N ALA A 487 -20.60 7.19 -20.59
CA ALA A 487 -21.19 8.18 -19.70
C ALA A 487 -21.04 7.76 -18.22
N PHE A 488 -20.90 8.76 -17.36
CA PHE A 488 -20.87 8.56 -15.90
C PHE A 488 -22.29 8.34 -15.37
N THR A 489 -22.84 7.16 -15.62
CA THR A 489 -24.18 6.76 -15.14
C THR A 489 -24.10 5.41 -14.44
N ALA A 490 -25.11 5.12 -13.63
CA ALA A 490 -25.19 3.82 -12.94
C ALA A 490 -25.15 2.66 -13.94
N GLY A 491 -24.41 1.60 -13.58
CA GLY A 491 -24.34 0.38 -14.38
C GLY A 491 -23.54 0.47 -15.69
N THR A 492 -22.76 1.53 -15.93
CA THR A 492 -21.93 1.65 -17.14
C THR A 492 -20.49 1.15 -16.94
N VAL A 493 -19.96 1.27 -15.73
CA VAL A 493 -18.59 0.84 -15.40
C VAL A 493 -18.59 -0.22 -14.31
N LEU A 494 -19.13 0.08 -13.16
CA LEU A 494 -19.16 -0.77 -11.97
C LEU A 494 -20.61 -1.09 -11.55
N VAL A 495 -20.79 -2.19 -10.81
CA VAL A 495 -22.12 -2.67 -10.41
C VAL A 495 -22.79 -1.71 -9.42
N GLU A 496 -22.12 -1.41 -8.29
CA GLU A 496 -22.66 -0.55 -7.22
C GLU A 496 -21.50 0.18 -6.51
N PRO A 497 -20.92 1.22 -7.15
CA PRO A 497 -19.75 1.92 -6.59
C PRO A 497 -20.12 3.03 -5.59
N LEU A 498 -21.35 3.09 -5.09
CA LEU A 498 -21.84 4.27 -4.35
C LEU A 498 -21.26 4.35 -2.94
N ALA A 499 -20.76 5.53 -2.58
CA ALA A 499 -20.33 5.83 -1.22
C ALA A 499 -21.48 5.77 -0.18
N SER A 500 -22.72 5.93 -0.60
CA SER A 500 -23.91 5.78 0.27
C SER A 500 -24.25 4.33 0.58
N SER A 501 -23.73 3.36 -0.19
CA SER A 501 -24.01 1.93 0.02
C SER A 501 -23.28 1.40 1.24
N THR A 502 -23.95 0.57 2.04
CA THR A 502 -23.33 -0.24 3.10
C THR A 502 -22.84 -1.61 2.61
N ALA A 503 -23.14 -1.93 1.33
CA ALA A 503 -22.72 -3.14 0.65
C ALA A 503 -22.31 -2.82 -0.79
N PRO A 504 -21.30 -1.96 -1.02
CA PRO A 504 -20.88 -1.56 -2.35
C PRO A 504 -20.33 -2.76 -3.13
N ASN A 505 -20.44 -2.68 -4.45
CA ASN A 505 -19.95 -3.69 -5.36
C ASN A 505 -19.11 -3.03 -6.47
N PHE A 506 -17.81 -3.13 -6.33
CA PHE A 506 -16.84 -2.48 -7.22
C PHE A 506 -16.46 -3.33 -8.44
N ARG A 507 -17.14 -4.45 -8.68
CA ARG A 507 -16.89 -5.28 -9.86
C ARG A 507 -17.37 -4.59 -11.14
N PRO A 508 -16.63 -4.70 -12.24
CA PRO A 508 -17.10 -4.22 -13.53
C PRO A 508 -18.41 -4.90 -13.95
N VAL A 509 -19.32 -4.13 -14.56
CA VAL A 509 -20.52 -4.68 -15.20
C VAL A 509 -20.18 -5.41 -16.50
N ALA A 510 -21.09 -6.25 -16.98
CA ALA A 510 -20.96 -6.86 -18.30
C ALA A 510 -20.87 -5.76 -19.38
N GLY A 511 -19.91 -5.87 -20.28
CA GLY A 511 -19.65 -4.85 -21.31
C GLY A 511 -18.88 -3.60 -20.83
N SER A 512 -18.50 -3.53 -19.58
CA SER A 512 -17.69 -2.42 -19.06
C SER A 512 -16.37 -2.26 -19.80
N PRO A 513 -15.94 -1.02 -20.11
CA PRO A 513 -14.62 -0.78 -20.68
C PRO A 513 -13.46 -1.18 -19.73
N ALA A 514 -13.75 -1.44 -18.46
CA ALA A 514 -12.79 -1.92 -17.47
C ALA A 514 -12.38 -3.38 -17.66
N LEU A 515 -13.16 -4.18 -18.40
CA LEU A 515 -12.92 -5.61 -18.59
C LEU A 515 -11.65 -5.93 -19.41
N SER A 516 -11.03 -4.93 -20.00
CA SER A 516 -9.83 -5.08 -20.83
C SER A 516 -8.96 -3.82 -20.80
N GLY A 517 -7.73 -3.97 -21.28
CA GLY A 517 -6.84 -2.82 -21.50
C GLY A 517 -5.76 -2.63 -20.45
N ALA A 518 -5.70 -3.48 -19.42
CA ALA A 518 -4.51 -3.52 -18.57
C ALA A 518 -3.31 -4.01 -19.39
N ASN A 519 -2.18 -3.34 -19.22
CA ASN A 519 -0.95 -3.68 -19.94
C ASN A 519 0.25 -3.61 -18.99
N PHE A 520 0.99 -4.70 -18.92
CA PHE A 520 2.19 -4.84 -18.11
C PHE A 520 3.45 -4.97 -18.97
N LYS A 521 3.34 -5.64 -20.13
CA LYS A 521 4.47 -6.03 -20.97
C LYS A 521 5.04 -4.88 -21.78
N ASP A 522 4.16 -4.09 -22.38
CA ASP A 522 4.56 -2.99 -23.26
C ASP A 522 4.70 -1.66 -22.53
N ASN A 523 4.44 -1.65 -21.20
CA ASN A 523 4.68 -0.48 -20.38
C ASN A 523 6.15 -0.44 -19.96
N PRO A 524 6.95 0.54 -20.40
CA PRO A 524 8.38 0.60 -20.11
C PRO A 524 8.71 0.72 -18.61
N VAL A 525 7.73 1.14 -17.80
CA VAL A 525 7.87 1.25 -16.35
C VAL A 525 7.61 -0.09 -15.67
N LEU A 526 6.72 -0.91 -16.22
CA LEU A 526 6.25 -2.13 -15.57
C LEU A 526 6.92 -3.40 -16.07
N ASN A 527 7.53 -3.39 -17.25
CA ASN A 527 7.96 -4.58 -17.99
C ASN A 527 8.82 -5.59 -17.22
N ASN A 528 9.45 -5.19 -16.12
CA ASN A 528 10.25 -6.04 -15.25
C ASN A 528 9.69 -6.17 -13.82
N LEU A 529 8.53 -5.57 -13.56
CA LEU A 529 7.97 -5.47 -12.20
C LEU A 529 6.79 -6.41 -11.95
N PHE A 530 6.39 -7.22 -12.93
CA PHE A 530 5.27 -8.13 -12.82
C PHE A 530 5.66 -9.59 -12.99
N THR A 531 4.82 -10.48 -12.48
CA THR A 531 4.84 -11.90 -12.85
C THR A 531 3.97 -12.08 -14.07
N ASP A 532 4.57 -12.58 -15.16
CA ASP A 532 3.81 -13.04 -16.30
C ASP A 532 2.78 -14.08 -15.79
N THR A 533 1.50 -13.77 -15.87
CA THR A 533 0.44 -14.75 -15.74
C THR A 533 0.34 -15.55 -17.04
N LYS A 534 1.42 -15.89 -17.72
CA LYS A 534 1.34 -17.19 -18.32
C LYS A 534 0.75 -18.06 -17.23
N GLU A 535 -0.53 -18.42 -17.40
CA GLU A 535 -0.96 -19.69 -16.85
C GLU A 535 0.28 -20.55 -16.95
N ILE A 536 0.86 -20.88 -15.83
CA ILE A 536 1.46 -22.19 -15.74
C ILE A 536 0.21 -23.02 -16.08
N LYS A 537 -0.05 -23.26 -17.37
CA LYS A 537 -0.72 -24.45 -17.84
C LYS A 537 -0.02 -25.46 -17.02
N ALA A 538 -0.72 -25.91 -15.98
CA ALA A 538 -0.13 -26.61 -14.85
C ALA A 538 0.86 -27.53 -15.49
N ALA A 539 2.16 -27.14 -15.40
CA ALA A 539 3.17 -27.76 -16.24
C ALA A 539 2.98 -29.16 -15.83
N GLN A 540 2.41 -29.96 -16.74
CA GLN A 540 1.73 -31.20 -16.42
C GLN A 540 2.68 -31.86 -15.49
N VAL A 541 2.31 -32.00 -14.21
CA VAL A 541 3.21 -32.53 -13.19
C VAL A 541 3.53 -33.88 -13.76
N ALA A 542 4.76 -34.05 -14.25
CA ALA A 542 5.10 -35.26 -14.99
C ALA A 542 4.67 -36.40 -14.09
N PRO A 543 3.75 -37.26 -14.54
CA PRO A 543 3.09 -38.19 -13.64
C PRO A 543 4.14 -39.08 -13.04
N ILE A 544 4.12 -39.24 -11.71
CA ILE A 544 4.91 -40.28 -11.06
C ILE A 544 4.35 -41.63 -11.45
N TYR A 545 5.20 -42.55 -11.88
CA TYR A 545 4.77 -43.89 -12.28
C TYR A 545 5.79 -44.98 -11.96
N PRO A 546 5.33 -46.22 -11.72
CA PRO A 546 3.93 -46.61 -11.59
C PRO A 546 3.29 -46.04 -10.33
N ASN A 547 2.01 -45.74 -10.38
CA ASN A 547 1.22 -45.30 -9.24
C ASN A 547 -0.24 -45.81 -9.38
N PRO A 548 -0.69 -46.82 -8.62
CA PRO A 548 -0.02 -47.44 -7.46
C PRO A 548 1.25 -48.20 -7.80
N ILE A 549 2.12 -48.36 -6.79
CA ILE A 549 3.36 -49.14 -6.90
C ILE A 549 3.47 -50.10 -5.73
N THR A 550 4.00 -51.31 -5.99
CA THR A 550 4.19 -52.36 -4.96
C THR A 550 5.61 -52.29 -4.36
N ASN A 551 6.59 -52.20 -5.22
CA ASN A 551 8.01 -52.03 -4.87
C ASN A 551 8.79 -51.60 -6.12
N GLY A 552 10.10 -51.37 -6.00
CA GLY A 552 10.97 -51.01 -7.12
C GLY A 552 11.13 -49.51 -7.30
N SER A 553 11.34 -49.08 -8.55
CA SER A 553 11.63 -47.68 -8.89
C SER A 553 10.36 -46.90 -9.22
N LEU A 554 10.16 -45.83 -8.52
CA LEU A 554 9.16 -44.79 -8.83
C LEU A 554 9.82 -43.75 -9.73
N PHE A 555 9.35 -43.62 -10.97
CA PHE A 555 9.86 -42.66 -11.94
C PHE A 555 9.13 -41.32 -11.85
N PHE A 556 9.84 -40.22 -12.09
CA PHE A 556 9.32 -38.87 -12.00
C PHE A 556 8.98 -38.24 -13.36
N GLY A 557 9.13 -39.02 -14.45
CA GLY A 557 8.87 -38.56 -15.81
C GLY A 557 9.81 -37.48 -16.33
N ARG A 558 10.74 -37.02 -15.51
CA ARG A 558 11.81 -36.07 -15.84
C ARG A 558 12.88 -36.05 -14.75
N GLN A 559 14.04 -35.50 -15.07
CA GLN A 559 15.04 -35.13 -14.08
C GLN A 559 14.45 -34.09 -13.10
N VAL A 560 14.62 -34.28 -11.82
CA VAL A 560 14.23 -33.32 -10.78
C VAL A 560 15.46 -32.90 -9.97
N VAL A 561 15.50 -31.63 -9.58
CA VAL A 561 16.59 -31.09 -8.73
C VAL A 561 16.51 -31.71 -7.33
N SER A 562 15.28 -31.90 -6.83
CA SER A 562 15.07 -32.54 -5.53
C SER A 562 13.72 -33.25 -5.46
N TYR A 563 13.69 -34.36 -4.68
CA TYR A 563 12.43 -34.98 -4.29
C TYR A 563 12.39 -35.28 -2.78
N GLY A 564 11.17 -35.33 -2.24
CA GLY A 564 10.90 -35.83 -0.88
C GLY A 564 9.63 -36.68 -0.89
N ILE A 565 9.64 -37.83 -0.21
CA ILE A 565 8.47 -38.67 0.02
C ILE A 565 8.07 -38.52 1.48
N PHE A 566 6.81 -38.23 1.74
CA PHE A 566 6.27 -37.96 3.07
C PHE A 566 5.13 -38.95 3.37
N ASP A 567 5.06 -39.45 4.58
CA ASP A 567 3.93 -40.21 5.07
C ASP A 567 2.70 -39.32 5.40
N MET A 568 1.58 -39.91 5.76
CA MET A 568 0.34 -39.22 6.09
C MET A 568 0.44 -38.27 7.29
N SER A 569 1.45 -38.42 8.14
CA SER A 569 1.74 -37.53 9.26
C SER A 569 2.59 -36.32 8.85
N GLY A 570 3.02 -36.26 7.58
CA GLY A 570 3.92 -35.23 7.07
C GLY A 570 5.40 -35.46 7.36
N ARG A 571 5.76 -36.64 7.92
CA ARG A 571 7.15 -37.01 8.18
C ARG A 571 7.84 -37.40 6.87
N LEU A 572 9.03 -36.85 6.63
CA LEU A 572 9.87 -37.21 5.49
C LEU A 572 10.39 -38.65 5.68
N VAL A 573 10.07 -39.54 4.74
CA VAL A 573 10.48 -40.95 4.77
C VAL A 573 11.58 -41.27 3.76
N LYS A 574 11.69 -40.45 2.70
CA LYS A 574 12.77 -40.57 1.71
C LYS A 574 12.99 -39.23 0.97
N HIS A 575 14.23 -38.98 0.57
CA HIS A 575 14.57 -37.83 -0.29
C HIS A 575 15.79 -38.15 -1.17
N GLY A 576 16.00 -37.32 -2.18
CA GLY A 576 17.15 -37.34 -3.06
C GLY A 576 17.24 -36.10 -3.92
N PHE A 577 18.34 -36.01 -4.68
CA PHE A 577 18.67 -34.86 -5.53
C PHE A 577 19.12 -35.33 -6.91
N ASP A 578 18.97 -34.48 -7.92
CA ASP A 578 19.46 -34.65 -9.29
C ASP A 578 19.18 -36.03 -9.90
N THR A 579 17.94 -36.48 -9.79
CA THR A 579 17.51 -37.81 -10.25
C THR A 579 16.14 -37.76 -10.95
N ASP A 580 15.85 -38.78 -11.74
CA ASP A 580 14.57 -39.00 -12.39
C ASP A 580 13.74 -40.13 -11.77
N GLN A 581 14.25 -40.76 -10.69
CA GLN A 581 13.59 -41.88 -10.01
C GLN A 581 13.93 -41.98 -8.54
N ALA A 582 13.13 -42.75 -7.80
CA ALA A 582 13.36 -43.11 -6.41
C ALA A 582 13.05 -44.61 -6.15
N GLU A 583 13.96 -45.33 -5.52
CA GLU A 583 13.68 -46.69 -5.03
C GLU A 583 12.76 -46.62 -3.82
N ILE A 584 11.64 -47.39 -3.82
CA ILE A 584 10.63 -47.37 -2.75
C ILE A 584 10.52 -48.73 -1.99
N ASN A 585 11.46 -49.62 -2.19
CA ASN A 585 11.40 -50.99 -1.66
C ASN A 585 11.21 -51.11 -0.14
N ASN A 586 11.50 -50.07 0.61
CA ASN A 586 11.40 -50.05 2.08
C ASN A 586 10.18 -49.24 2.59
N LEU A 587 9.26 -48.83 1.71
CA LEU A 587 8.04 -48.14 2.14
C LEU A 587 6.95 -49.17 2.46
N THR A 588 6.26 -48.98 3.58
CA THR A 588 5.12 -49.81 3.97
C THR A 588 3.90 -49.50 3.10
N LYS A 589 2.99 -50.48 2.94
CA LYS A 589 1.73 -50.25 2.24
C LYS A 589 0.98 -49.05 2.82
N GLY A 590 0.56 -48.13 1.98
CA GLY A 590 -0.11 -46.96 2.45
C GLY A 590 -0.16 -45.79 1.42
N LEU A 591 -0.65 -44.68 1.91
CA LEU A 591 -0.73 -43.41 1.16
C LEU A 591 0.47 -42.55 1.55
N TYR A 592 1.12 -41.98 0.53
CA TYR A 592 2.26 -41.09 0.68
C TYR A 592 2.05 -39.84 -0.20
N PHE A 593 2.82 -38.79 0.07
CA PHE A 593 2.93 -37.60 -0.78
C PHE A 593 4.36 -37.49 -1.30
N VAL A 594 4.51 -37.34 -2.61
CA VAL A 594 5.79 -37.11 -3.27
C VAL A 594 5.87 -35.64 -3.66
N LYS A 595 6.85 -34.94 -3.12
CA LYS A 595 7.17 -33.56 -3.47
C LYS A 595 8.35 -33.54 -4.44
N LEU A 596 8.13 -33.05 -5.67
CA LEU A 596 9.13 -32.92 -6.74
C LEU A 596 9.33 -31.43 -7.04
N ASP A 597 10.51 -30.89 -6.82
CA ASP A 597 10.81 -29.46 -7.03
C ASP A 597 9.70 -28.52 -6.49
N GLY A 598 9.24 -28.80 -5.26
CA GLY A 598 8.19 -28.02 -4.61
C GLY A 598 6.74 -28.43 -4.90
N LYS A 599 6.46 -29.25 -5.92
CA LYS A 599 5.10 -29.72 -6.27
C LYS A 599 4.79 -31.08 -5.65
N VAL A 600 3.58 -31.24 -5.15
CA VAL A 600 3.16 -32.46 -4.42
C VAL A 600 2.21 -33.30 -5.26
N GLN A 601 2.44 -34.62 -5.27
CA GLN A 601 1.59 -35.63 -5.88
C GLN A 601 1.28 -36.73 -4.86
N LYS A 602 0.14 -37.40 -5.04
CA LYS A 602 -0.27 -38.56 -4.26
C LYS A 602 0.44 -39.80 -4.78
N LEU A 603 1.00 -40.62 -3.88
CA LEU A 603 1.59 -41.94 -4.18
C LEU A 603 0.88 -43.02 -3.35
N ILE A 604 0.45 -44.10 -4.00
CA ILE A 604 -0.13 -45.27 -3.33
C ILE A 604 0.88 -46.40 -3.42
N VAL A 605 1.34 -46.90 -2.25
CA VAL A 605 2.18 -48.10 -2.10
C VAL A 605 1.29 -49.27 -1.70
N GLN A 606 1.30 -50.37 -2.50
CA GLN A 606 0.47 -51.55 -2.32
C GLN A 606 1.24 -52.80 -1.82
#